data_fb3310b60fbb382cd6e8233357fdcaf0
#
_entry.id   fb3310b60fbb382cd6e8233357fdcaf0
#
_cell.length_a   1.000
_cell.length_b   1.000
_cell.length_c   1.000
_cell.angle_alpha   90.00
_cell.angle_beta   90.00
_cell.angle_gamma   90.00
#
_symmetry.space_group_name_H-M   'P 1'
#
loop_
_entity.id
_entity.type
_entity.pdbx_description
1 polymer ?
#
loop_
_entity_poly.entity_id
_entity_poly.type
_entity_poly.pdbx_seq_one_letter_code
_entity_poly.pdbx_strand_id
1 'polypeptide(L)'
;LDSEVKMVSKLWEVICHLKFISYFSIDDANMDQVLDIFVRVNSAGTVLSKTDLIFSTLTAKWPKGRELMDTLIKNINRPTRNFSFNNDFVMRTMLYVSDLPINLKVESFKGNVTDIRKNYNKIENSIKKMVDIIERNGFSDENITSYNALIPIVYFIYKGGNTDKSEKELIKYFIIAQLKNLFGVASNSALTEIRRALVVDTKTYELKTKIFEVKQFHNINLTGDRNFKFGDDELERLFDHSKGKYTFMILSLLYPEIKINEVEFHQDHMHPVFSFKESNLLNIGFSKEDVNDLIHMKDQLANLQLLKGRENESKNKLPLEDWIEKGNEKDKYLPKGVSLKLIDFKTFYEQRKKLMKEQLRIVFDMEDSSIKETHHEVLQ
;
A
#
# COMPACT_ATOMS: atom_id res chain seq x y z
N LEU A 1 -50.53 30.53 24.19
CA LEU A 1 -50.29 30.43 25.66
C LEU A 1 -50.11 28.96 26.12
N ASP A 2 -50.93 28.03 25.62
CA ASP A 2 -50.89 26.62 26.06
C ASP A 2 -49.63 25.87 25.54
N SER A 3 -49.13 26.21 24.37
CA SER A 3 -47.91 25.67 23.75
C SER A 3 -46.65 26.17 24.44
N GLU A 4 -46.63 27.43 24.80
CA GLU A 4 -45.50 28.08 25.48
C GLU A 4 -45.34 27.59 26.91
N VAL A 5 -46.47 27.45 27.63
CA VAL A 5 -46.51 26.91 28.99
C VAL A 5 -46.05 25.44 29.01
N LYS A 6 -46.48 24.63 28.04
CA LYS A 6 -46.01 23.25 27.91
C LYS A 6 -44.52 23.15 27.62
N MET A 7 -43.97 24.04 26.79
CA MET A 7 -42.55 24.07 26.49
C MET A 7 -41.72 24.48 27.71
N VAL A 8 -42.16 25.48 28.46
CA VAL A 8 -41.49 25.94 29.69
C VAL A 8 -41.58 24.85 30.77
N SER A 9 -42.71 24.20 30.94
CA SER A 9 -42.89 23.10 31.87
C SER A 9 -41.99 21.90 31.53
N LYS A 10 -41.88 21.56 30.26
CA LYS A 10 -41.00 20.48 29.81
C LYS A 10 -39.51 20.84 29.97
N LEU A 11 -39.15 22.10 29.75
CA LEU A 11 -37.81 22.60 29.99
C LEU A 11 -37.44 22.51 31.48
N TRP A 12 -38.36 22.90 32.35
CA TRP A 12 -38.20 22.81 33.81
C TRP A 12 -38.07 21.36 34.28
N GLU A 13 -38.90 20.46 33.77
CA GLU A 13 -38.82 19.02 34.04
C GLU A 13 -37.46 18.43 33.63
N VAL A 14 -36.98 18.78 32.40
CA VAL A 14 -35.71 18.35 31.86
C VAL A 14 -34.55 18.84 32.72
N ILE A 15 -34.57 20.10 33.16
CA ILE A 15 -33.48 20.71 33.91
C ILE A 15 -33.47 20.30 35.38
N CYS A 16 -34.67 20.19 36.00
CA CYS A 16 -34.79 20.05 37.44
C CYS A 16 -35.06 18.61 37.91
N HIS A 17 -35.69 17.77 37.06
CA HIS A 17 -36.14 16.44 37.48
C HIS A 17 -35.53 15.27 36.73
N LEU A 18 -35.20 15.43 35.44
CA LEU A 18 -34.64 14.34 34.66
C LEU A 18 -33.10 14.27 34.85
N LYS A 19 -32.65 13.13 35.30
CA LYS A 19 -31.22 12.85 35.49
C LYS A 19 -30.60 12.38 34.16
N PHE A 20 -30.31 13.31 33.25
CA PHE A 20 -29.71 13.01 31.95
C PHE A 20 -28.21 12.71 32.05
N ILE A 21 -27.54 13.18 33.09
CA ILE A 21 -26.10 12.99 33.31
C ILE A 21 -25.93 12.16 34.57
N SER A 22 -25.37 10.97 34.40
CA SER A 22 -24.93 10.14 35.50
C SER A 22 -23.42 10.27 35.64
N TYR A 23 -22.92 10.45 36.86
CA TYR A 23 -21.49 10.49 37.15
C TYR A 23 -21.18 9.56 38.33
N PHE A 24 -19.99 8.99 38.29
CA PHE A 24 -19.41 8.22 39.39
C PHE A 24 -18.19 8.98 39.92
N SER A 25 -18.16 9.28 41.22
CA SER A 25 -16.98 9.82 41.86
C SER A 25 -16.06 8.66 42.19
N ILE A 26 -14.79 8.83 41.89
CA ILE A 26 -13.72 7.86 42.22
C ILE A 26 -12.67 8.60 43.04
N ASP A 27 -12.59 8.24 44.30
CA ASP A 27 -11.62 8.80 45.22
C ASP A 27 -10.34 7.94 45.20
N ASP A 28 -9.17 8.58 45.21
CA ASP A 28 -7.84 7.96 45.27
C ASP A 28 -7.47 6.98 44.12
N ALA A 29 -8.14 7.07 43.00
CA ALA A 29 -7.80 6.24 41.86
C ALA A 29 -6.49 6.69 41.16
N ASN A 30 -5.61 5.74 40.93
CA ASN A 30 -4.45 6.01 40.06
C ASN A 30 -4.88 6.14 38.61
N MET A 31 -4.03 6.71 37.74
CA MET A 31 -4.37 6.97 36.33
C MET A 31 -4.77 5.68 35.57
N ASP A 32 -4.21 4.52 35.91
CA ASP A 32 -4.54 3.25 35.25
C ASP A 32 -5.95 2.78 35.59
N GLN A 33 -6.38 2.95 36.84
CA GLN A 33 -7.76 2.65 37.29
C GLN A 33 -8.78 3.58 36.63
N VAL A 34 -8.48 4.88 36.55
CA VAL A 34 -9.32 5.86 35.87
C VAL A 34 -9.49 5.48 34.41
N LEU A 35 -8.39 5.09 33.75
CA LEU A 35 -8.39 4.70 32.34
C LEU A 35 -9.19 3.40 32.10
N ASP A 36 -9.04 2.39 32.98
CA ASP A 36 -9.77 1.12 32.89
C ASP A 36 -11.29 1.33 33.05
N ILE A 37 -11.69 2.15 34.01
CA ILE A 37 -13.09 2.53 34.22
C ILE A 37 -13.62 3.30 33.01
N PHE A 38 -12.87 4.25 32.50
CA PHE A 38 -13.22 5.03 31.32
C PHE A 38 -13.44 4.13 30.08
N VAL A 39 -12.57 3.13 29.86
CA VAL A 39 -12.73 2.13 28.79
C VAL A 39 -14.02 1.34 28.97
N ARG A 40 -14.30 0.84 30.17
CA ARG A 40 -15.47 0.00 30.46
C ARG A 40 -16.76 0.77 30.29
N VAL A 41 -16.83 2.01 30.80
CA VAL A 41 -18.02 2.86 30.68
C VAL A 41 -18.31 3.21 29.22
N ASN A 42 -17.29 3.50 28.43
CA ASN A 42 -17.45 3.83 27.02
C ASN A 42 -17.71 2.59 26.12
N SER A 43 -17.44 1.38 26.60
CA SER A 43 -17.72 0.15 25.85
C SER A 43 -19.22 -0.14 25.69
N ALA A 44 -20.06 0.49 26.51
CA ALA A 44 -21.53 0.35 26.44
C ALA A 44 -22.23 1.43 25.59
N GLY A 45 -21.49 2.43 25.06
CA GLY A 45 -22.01 3.52 24.24
C GLY A 45 -21.25 3.70 22.92
N THR A 46 -21.01 4.94 22.51
CA THR A 46 -20.11 5.25 21.39
C THR A 46 -18.72 4.83 21.78
N VAL A 47 -18.23 3.73 21.20
CA VAL A 47 -16.92 3.16 21.52
C VAL A 47 -15.83 4.18 21.13
N LEU A 48 -15.12 4.72 22.11
CA LEU A 48 -13.91 5.48 21.86
C LEU A 48 -12.89 4.57 21.16
N SER A 49 -12.23 5.09 20.14
CA SER A 49 -11.20 4.33 19.47
C SER A 49 -10.04 4.03 20.45
N LYS A 50 -9.37 2.89 20.27
CA LYS A 50 -8.16 2.56 21.06
C LYS A 50 -7.14 3.69 20.99
N THR A 51 -7.11 4.40 19.90
CA THR A 51 -6.26 5.54 19.60
C THR A 51 -6.59 6.73 20.51
N ASP A 52 -7.88 7.04 20.75
CA ASP A 52 -8.28 8.14 21.65
C ASP A 52 -7.88 7.87 23.10
N LEU A 53 -7.96 6.60 23.53
CA LEU A 53 -7.49 6.19 24.87
C LEU A 53 -5.98 6.35 25.03
N ILE A 54 -5.22 5.95 24.03
CA ILE A 54 -3.77 6.13 24.03
C ILE A 54 -3.43 7.61 24.05
N PHE A 55 -4.14 8.46 23.29
CA PHE A 55 -3.96 9.90 23.31
C PHE A 55 -4.21 10.52 24.68
N SER A 56 -5.22 10.10 25.41
CA SER A 56 -5.47 10.61 26.77
C SER A 56 -4.30 10.34 27.70
N THR A 57 -3.70 9.15 27.58
CA THR A 57 -2.51 8.76 28.36
C THR A 57 -1.25 9.50 27.92
N LEU A 58 -1.07 9.66 26.61
CA LEU A 58 0.06 10.41 26.04
C LEU A 58 0.01 11.87 26.46
N THR A 59 -1.16 12.51 26.46
CA THR A 59 -1.34 13.93 26.80
C THR A 59 -0.90 14.22 28.22
N ALA A 60 -1.07 13.31 29.16
CA ALA A 60 -0.62 13.48 30.54
C ALA A 60 0.91 13.65 30.67
N LYS A 61 1.68 12.94 29.84
CA LYS A 61 3.16 12.97 29.84
C LYS A 61 3.76 13.81 28.70
N TRP A 62 2.96 14.09 27.67
CA TRP A 62 3.35 14.85 26.50
C TRP A 62 2.19 15.74 25.99
N PRO A 63 1.91 16.87 26.67
CA PRO A 63 0.75 17.71 26.39
C PRO A 63 0.62 18.16 24.91
N LYS A 64 1.76 18.43 24.24
CA LYS A 64 1.80 18.81 22.82
C LYS A 64 1.81 17.63 21.85
N GLY A 65 1.82 16.39 22.35
CA GLY A 65 1.96 15.20 21.51
C GLY A 65 0.85 15.06 20.48
N ARG A 66 -0.39 15.29 20.90
CA ARG A 66 -1.56 15.23 20.01
C ARG A 66 -1.48 16.28 18.91
N GLU A 67 -1.25 17.54 19.25
CA GLU A 67 -1.13 18.65 18.30
C GLU A 67 -0.04 18.39 17.24
N LEU A 68 1.12 17.88 17.68
CA LEU A 68 2.23 17.54 16.79
C LEU A 68 1.85 16.41 15.82
N MET A 69 1.17 15.37 16.31
CA MET A 69 0.72 14.25 15.45
C MET A 69 -0.37 14.69 14.47
N ASP A 70 -1.35 15.47 14.91
CA ASP A 70 -2.40 16.02 14.05
C ASP A 70 -1.79 16.94 12.96
N THR A 71 -0.79 17.74 13.33
CA THR A 71 -0.04 18.59 12.39
C THR A 71 0.74 17.74 11.37
N LEU A 72 1.41 16.69 11.81
CA LEU A 72 2.10 15.75 10.91
C LEU A 72 1.11 15.12 9.93
N ILE A 73 0.00 14.57 10.42
CA ILE A 73 -1.02 13.93 9.59
C ILE A 73 -1.59 14.91 8.57
N LYS A 74 -1.91 16.14 8.98
CA LYS A 74 -2.37 17.18 8.07
C LYS A 74 -1.34 17.48 6.97
N ASN A 75 -0.05 17.50 7.31
CA ASN A 75 1.02 17.79 6.36
C ASN A 75 1.25 16.66 5.36
N ILE A 76 1.19 15.39 5.79
CA ILE A 76 1.40 14.24 4.91
C ILE A 76 0.16 13.88 4.08
N ASN A 77 -1.04 14.28 4.54
CA ASN A 77 -2.32 14.10 3.84
C ASN A 77 -2.78 15.35 3.06
N ARG A 78 -1.89 16.31 2.82
CA ARG A 78 -2.29 17.51 2.06
C ARG A 78 -2.95 17.12 0.71
N PRO A 79 -3.97 17.85 0.24
CA PRO A 79 -4.75 17.47 -0.94
C PRO A 79 -3.92 17.18 -2.20
N THR A 80 -2.78 17.85 -2.37
CA THR A 80 -1.87 17.64 -3.48
C THR A 80 -1.17 16.28 -3.47
N ARG A 81 -1.13 15.58 -2.33
CA ARG A 81 -0.49 14.26 -2.16
C ARG A 81 -1.46 13.09 -2.27
N ASN A 82 -2.75 13.34 -2.01
CA ASN A 82 -3.81 12.33 -2.04
C ASN A 82 -3.47 11.08 -1.21
N PHE A 83 -3.17 11.27 0.10
CA PHE A 83 -2.97 10.17 1.06
C PHE A 83 -4.00 10.26 2.20
N SER A 84 -4.27 9.14 2.86
CA SER A 84 -5.19 9.01 4.00
C SER A 84 -4.53 8.40 5.25
N PHE A 85 -3.31 8.82 5.58
CA PHE A 85 -2.66 8.44 6.84
C PHE A 85 -3.49 8.86 8.05
N ASN A 86 -3.52 8.03 9.06
CA ASN A 86 -4.27 8.27 10.29
C ASN A 86 -3.39 8.15 11.54
N ASN A 87 -3.99 8.45 12.70
CA ASN A 87 -3.32 8.36 13.98
C ASN A 87 -2.80 6.95 14.29
N ASP A 88 -3.53 5.91 13.88
CA ASP A 88 -3.14 4.51 14.06
C ASP A 88 -1.79 4.21 13.39
N PHE A 89 -1.62 4.67 12.15
CA PHE A 89 -0.35 4.55 11.42
C PHE A 89 0.80 5.25 12.15
N VAL A 90 0.60 6.50 12.59
CA VAL A 90 1.65 7.27 13.26
C VAL A 90 2.04 6.62 14.58
N MET A 91 1.06 6.19 15.38
CA MET A 91 1.31 5.52 16.65
C MET A 91 2.00 4.17 16.50
N ARG A 92 1.57 3.35 15.54
CA ARG A 92 2.27 2.08 15.22
C ARG A 92 3.70 2.34 14.79
N THR A 93 3.91 3.35 13.96
CA THR A 93 5.24 3.74 13.52
C THR A 93 6.11 4.16 14.69
N MET A 94 5.60 4.97 15.63
CA MET A 94 6.34 5.36 16.83
C MET A 94 6.78 4.15 17.66
N LEU A 95 5.88 3.19 17.90
CA LEU A 95 6.23 1.95 18.61
C LEU A 95 7.26 1.13 17.83
N TYR A 96 7.09 1.01 16.54
CA TYR A 96 7.95 0.20 15.70
C TYR A 96 9.38 0.73 15.64
N VAL A 97 9.56 2.04 15.41
CA VAL A 97 10.88 2.67 15.32
C VAL A 97 11.59 2.77 16.66
N SER A 98 10.82 2.73 17.75
CA SER A 98 11.33 2.68 19.14
C SER A 98 11.62 1.25 19.62
N ASP A 99 11.57 0.26 18.74
CA ASP A 99 11.82 -1.16 19.02
C ASP A 99 10.86 -1.79 20.05
N LEU A 100 9.69 -1.18 20.24
CA LEU A 100 8.67 -1.61 21.17
C LEU A 100 7.70 -2.64 20.54
N PRO A 101 6.93 -3.37 21.38
CA PRO A 101 5.81 -4.17 20.89
C PRO A 101 4.77 -3.32 20.16
N ILE A 102 4.29 -3.79 19.01
CA ILE A 102 3.47 -3.00 18.06
C ILE A 102 1.96 -3.05 18.43
N ASN A 103 1.63 -3.47 19.62
CA ASN A 103 0.25 -3.50 20.07
C ASN A 103 -0.17 -2.08 20.49
N LEU A 104 -1.23 -1.56 19.84
CA LEU A 104 -1.84 -0.28 20.25
C LEU A 104 -2.62 -0.50 21.56
N LYS A 105 -1.89 -0.42 22.66
CA LYS A 105 -2.39 -0.46 24.02
C LYS A 105 -1.72 0.65 24.81
N VAL A 106 -2.38 1.10 25.86
CA VAL A 106 -1.84 2.11 26.77
C VAL A 106 -0.51 1.67 27.35
N GLU A 107 -0.41 0.39 27.74
CA GLU A 107 0.78 -0.21 28.32
C GLU A 107 2.00 -0.14 27.40
N SER A 108 1.79 -0.22 26.07
CA SER A 108 2.87 -0.13 25.09
C SER A 108 3.53 1.26 25.07
N PHE A 109 2.81 2.30 25.44
CA PHE A 109 3.32 3.68 25.57
C PHE A 109 3.73 4.02 26.99
N LYS A 110 3.14 3.38 28.01
CA LYS A 110 3.44 3.62 29.41
C LYS A 110 4.93 3.35 29.69
N GLY A 111 5.64 4.32 30.20
CA GLY A 111 7.09 4.23 30.42
C GLY A 111 7.95 4.70 29.23
N ASN A 112 7.45 4.63 28.00
CA ASN A 112 8.23 4.93 26.79
C ASN A 112 7.94 6.32 26.20
N VAL A 113 6.94 7.05 26.72
CA VAL A 113 6.51 8.36 26.18
C VAL A 113 7.65 9.38 26.18
N THR A 114 8.50 9.37 27.21
CA THR A 114 9.62 10.32 27.32
C THR A 114 10.63 10.12 26.20
N ASP A 115 10.97 8.87 25.88
CA ASP A 115 11.92 8.53 24.83
C ASP A 115 11.32 8.77 23.44
N ILE A 116 10.05 8.43 23.24
CA ILE A 116 9.32 8.75 22.01
C ILE A 116 9.30 10.26 21.79
N ARG A 117 8.94 11.04 22.81
CA ARG A 117 8.95 12.51 22.75
C ARG A 117 10.33 13.07 22.41
N LYS A 118 11.39 12.56 23.03
CA LYS A 118 12.77 12.99 22.76
C LYS A 118 13.16 12.75 21.29
N ASN A 119 12.69 11.66 20.70
CA ASN A 119 13.03 11.24 19.35
C ASN A 119 11.98 11.66 18.30
N TYR A 120 10.91 12.38 18.69
CA TYR A 120 9.78 12.68 17.82
C TYR A 120 10.20 13.37 16.52
N ASN A 121 11.05 14.37 16.56
CA ASN A 121 11.51 15.07 15.37
C ASN A 121 12.19 14.13 14.36
N LYS A 122 12.96 13.15 14.84
CA LYS A 122 13.58 12.13 13.99
C LYS A 122 12.54 11.19 13.39
N ILE A 123 11.53 10.81 14.16
CA ILE A 123 10.40 9.99 13.71
C ILE A 123 9.62 10.71 12.63
N GLU A 124 9.22 11.96 12.91
CA GLU A 124 8.49 12.82 11.96
C GLU A 124 9.24 12.99 10.64
N ASN A 125 10.54 13.30 10.69
CA ASN A 125 11.37 13.44 9.49
C ASN A 125 11.48 12.12 8.71
N SER A 126 11.54 10.99 9.40
CA SER A 126 11.57 9.67 8.75
C SER A 126 10.26 9.33 8.06
N ILE A 127 9.11 9.68 8.68
CA ILE A 127 7.79 9.53 8.06
C ILE A 127 7.68 10.44 6.83
N LYS A 128 8.04 11.71 6.94
CA LYS A 128 8.02 12.65 5.80
C LYS A 128 8.87 12.17 4.64
N LYS A 129 10.10 11.71 4.92
CA LYS A 129 11.00 11.17 3.90
C LYS A 129 10.43 9.92 3.22
N MET A 130 9.80 9.02 3.97
CA MET A 130 9.09 7.88 3.42
C MET A 130 7.95 8.33 2.50
N VAL A 131 7.12 9.28 2.94
CA VAL A 131 6.01 9.82 2.13
C VAL A 131 6.53 10.45 0.84
N ASP A 132 7.62 11.21 0.88
CA ASP A 132 8.25 11.80 -0.30
C ASP A 132 8.76 10.72 -1.29
N ILE A 133 9.30 9.59 -0.79
CA ILE A 133 9.70 8.46 -1.63
C ILE A 133 8.49 7.84 -2.33
N ILE A 134 7.41 7.60 -1.60
CA ILE A 134 6.20 6.95 -2.12
C ILE A 134 5.49 7.85 -3.14
N GLU A 135 5.33 9.15 -2.82
CA GLU A 135 4.73 10.15 -3.70
C GLU A 135 5.48 10.27 -5.04
N ARG A 136 6.81 10.44 -5.00
CA ARG A 136 7.61 10.60 -6.23
C ARG A 136 7.66 9.36 -7.11
N ASN A 137 7.31 8.19 -6.56
CA ASN A 137 7.14 6.96 -7.33
C ASN A 137 5.69 6.72 -7.76
N GLY A 138 4.82 7.75 -7.67
CA GLY A 138 3.47 7.75 -8.21
C GLY A 138 2.42 7.03 -7.36
N PHE A 139 2.73 6.73 -6.09
CA PHE A 139 1.76 6.09 -5.20
C PHE A 139 0.95 7.13 -4.43
N SER A 140 -0.33 6.84 -4.27
CA SER A 140 -1.32 7.61 -3.52
C SER A 140 -2.36 6.67 -2.91
N ASP A 141 -3.37 7.22 -2.25
CA ASP A 141 -4.48 6.45 -1.67
C ASP A 141 -5.23 5.59 -2.71
N GLU A 142 -5.25 6.01 -3.97
CA GLU A 142 -5.91 5.30 -5.07
C GLU A 142 -5.28 3.93 -5.34
N ASN A 143 -3.97 3.79 -5.10
CA ASN A 143 -3.25 2.57 -5.44
C ASN A 143 -2.59 1.88 -4.23
N ILE A 144 -2.70 2.42 -3.01
CA ILE A 144 -2.25 1.77 -1.77
C ILE A 144 -3.38 0.90 -1.21
N THR A 145 -3.09 -0.35 -0.84
CA THR A 145 -4.04 -1.27 -0.19
C THR A 145 -3.81 -1.35 1.32
N SER A 146 -2.57 -1.22 1.78
CA SER A 146 -2.21 -1.24 3.19
C SER A 146 -1.07 -0.28 3.50
N TYR A 147 -1.35 0.72 4.31
CA TYR A 147 -0.34 1.66 4.82
C TYR A 147 0.67 1.00 5.77
N ASN A 148 0.31 -0.12 6.42
CA ASN A 148 1.23 -0.83 7.31
C ASN A 148 2.50 -1.32 6.60
N ALA A 149 2.44 -1.56 5.28
CA ALA A 149 3.61 -1.90 4.48
C ALA A 149 4.69 -0.80 4.45
N LEU A 150 4.33 0.44 4.77
CA LEU A 150 5.25 1.58 4.78
C LEU A 150 6.05 1.70 6.08
N ILE A 151 5.57 1.09 7.18
CA ILE A 151 6.21 1.19 8.50
C ILE A 151 7.66 0.66 8.50
N PRO A 152 7.99 -0.49 7.88
CA PRO A 152 9.37 -0.96 7.77
C PRO A 152 10.29 -0.02 6.98
N ILE A 153 9.74 0.70 5.99
CA ILE A 153 10.50 1.72 5.25
C ILE A 153 10.86 2.89 6.18
N VAL A 154 9.90 3.37 6.99
CA VAL A 154 10.16 4.41 8.00
C VAL A 154 11.23 3.93 8.99
N TYR A 155 11.16 2.67 9.43
CA TYR A 155 12.16 2.08 10.33
C TYR A 155 13.56 2.09 9.74
N PHE A 156 13.70 1.63 8.50
CA PHE A 156 14.98 1.63 7.79
C PHE A 156 15.58 3.04 7.71
N ILE A 157 14.75 4.04 7.36
CA ILE A 157 15.14 5.46 7.32
C ILE A 157 15.56 5.93 8.72
N TYR A 158 14.73 5.67 9.73
CA TYR A 158 14.97 6.08 11.12
C TYR A 158 16.29 5.50 11.68
N LYS A 159 16.59 4.25 11.35
CA LYS A 159 17.84 3.57 11.74
C LYS A 159 19.06 4.01 10.89
N GLY A 160 18.90 4.97 10.00
CA GLY A 160 19.98 5.55 9.20
C GLY A 160 20.39 4.73 7.98
N GLY A 161 19.43 4.01 7.39
CA GLY A 161 19.61 3.36 6.10
C GLY A 161 19.82 4.36 4.97
N ASN A 162 20.57 3.96 3.94
CA ASN A 162 20.85 4.78 2.77
C ASN A 162 19.69 4.68 1.77
N THR A 163 18.80 5.66 1.78
CA THR A 163 17.63 5.69 0.92
C THR A 163 17.98 5.87 -0.56
N ASP A 164 19.00 6.66 -0.88
CA ASP A 164 19.32 7.00 -2.27
C ASP A 164 19.81 5.76 -3.03
N LYS A 165 20.58 4.90 -2.36
CA LYS A 165 21.03 3.63 -2.92
C LYS A 165 19.99 2.51 -2.83
N SER A 166 18.94 2.69 -2.04
CA SER A 166 17.95 1.65 -1.72
C SER A 166 16.57 1.90 -2.33
N GLU A 167 16.32 3.04 -2.97
CA GLU A 167 14.98 3.47 -3.35
C GLU A 167 14.25 2.43 -4.21
N LYS A 168 14.91 1.88 -5.22
CA LYS A 168 14.33 0.84 -6.09
C LYS A 168 13.90 -0.40 -5.30
N GLU A 169 14.72 -0.84 -4.36
CA GLU A 169 14.41 -2.00 -3.50
C GLU A 169 13.34 -1.68 -2.45
N LEU A 170 13.27 -0.45 -1.93
CA LEU A 170 12.20 0.00 -1.05
C LEU A 170 10.85 -0.03 -1.78
N ILE A 171 10.81 0.44 -3.02
CA ILE A 171 9.59 0.42 -3.85
C ILE A 171 9.24 -1.01 -4.25
N LYS A 172 10.21 -1.83 -4.65
CA LYS A 172 10.01 -3.26 -4.93
C LYS A 172 9.40 -3.99 -3.72
N TYR A 173 9.98 -3.80 -2.52
CA TYR A 173 9.43 -4.32 -1.26
C TYR A 173 7.98 -3.88 -1.06
N PHE A 174 7.72 -2.58 -1.19
CA PHE A 174 6.38 -2.02 -1.01
C PHE A 174 5.37 -2.65 -1.96
N ILE A 175 5.68 -2.74 -3.25
CA ILE A 175 4.82 -3.34 -4.27
C ILE A 175 4.56 -4.82 -3.96
N ILE A 176 5.59 -5.61 -3.66
CA ILE A 176 5.44 -7.03 -3.30
C ILE A 176 4.50 -7.17 -2.09
N ALA A 177 4.70 -6.34 -1.07
CA ALA A 177 3.88 -6.37 0.13
C ALA A 177 2.39 -6.05 -0.15
N GLN A 178 2.11 -5.17 -1.12
CA GLN A 178 0.75 -4.87 -1.57
C GLN A 178 0.16 -6.00 -2.41
N LEU A 179 0.87 -6.45 -3.46
CA LEU A 179 0.42 -7.51 -4.38
C LEU A 179 0.11 -8.82 -3.65
N LYS A 180 0.94 -9.20 -2.70
CA LYS A 180 0.78 -10.43 -1.90
C LYS A 180 -0.06 -10.22 -0.63
N ASN A 181 -0.62 -9.03 -0.43
CA ASN A 181 -1.44 -8.67 0.74
C ASN A 181 -0.78 -9.10 2.07
N LEU A 182 0.53 -8.84 2.23
CA LEU A 182 1.31 -9.34 3.37
C LEU A 182 0.85 -8.76 4.71
N PHE A 183 0.14 -7.63 4.70
CA PHE A 183 -0.39 -6.96 5.88
C PHE A 183 -1.91 -7.06 6.05
N GLY A 184 -2.59 -7.86 5.24
CA GLY A 184 -4.05 -7.99 5.28
C GLY A 184 -4.57 -8.68 6.55
N VAL A 185 -3.84 -9.68 7.06
CA VAL A 185 -4.14 -10.39 8.29
C VAL A 185 -2.89 -10.42 9.17
N ALA A 186 -3.07 -10.29 10.51
CA ALA A 186 -1.98 -10.34 11.48
C ALA A 186 -0.83 -9.34 11.19
N SER A 187 -1.16 -8.10 10.82
CA SER A 187 -0.18 -7.06 10.48
C SER A 187 0.92 -6.88 11.54
N ASN A 188 0.60 -7.00 12.83
CA ASN A 188 1.59 -6.85 13.91
C ASN A 188 2.64 -7.97 13.89
N SER A 189 2.22 -9.21 13.57
CA SER A 189 3.14 -10.34 13.40
C SER A 189 4.05 -10.11 12.20
N ALA A 190 3.48 -9.71 11.06
CA ALA A 190 4.26 -9.39 9.86
C ALA A 190 5.30 -8.29 10.12
N LEU A 191 4.90 -7.19 10.77
CA LEU A 191 5.81 -6.13 11.16
C LEU A 191 6.94 -6.64 12.07
N THR A 192 6.63 -7.52 13.04
CA THR A 192 7.63 -8.07 13.96
C THR A 192 8.67 -8.91 13.21
N GLU A 193 8.24 -9.80 12.32
CA GLU A 193 9.16 -10.66 11.56
C GLU A 193 10.01 -9.84 10.58
N ILE A 194 9.42 -8.85 9.91
CA ILE A 194 10.16 -7.95 9.01
C ILE A 194 11.21 -7.15 9.78
N ARG A 195 10.89 -6.63 10.98
CA ARG A 195 11.87 -5.94 11.84
C ARG A 195 13.04 -6.85 12.21
N ARG A 196 12.76 -8.11 12.60
CA ARG A 196 13.80 -9.11 12.90
C ARG A 196 14.73 -9.36 11.71
N ALA A 197 14.18 -9.38 10.51
CA ALA A 197 14.99 -9.56 9.31
C ALA A 197 15.87 -8.35 8.98
N LEU A 198 15.44 -7.13 9.32
CA LEU A 198 16.18 -5.90 9.09
C LEU A 198 17.37 -5.71 10.05
N VAL A 199 17.31 -6.26 11.26
CA VAL A 199 18.30 -5.99 12.33
C VAL A 199 19.25 -7.16 12.53
N VAL A 200 20.44 -6.87 13.07
CA VAL A 200 21.44 -7.87 13.43
C VAL A 200 20.87 -8.80 14.52
N ASP A 201 20.33 -8.20 15.56
CA ASP A 201 19.68 -8.90 16.66
C ASP A 201 18.64 -8.00 17.35
N THR A 202 17.85 -8.58 18.25
CA THR A 202 16.81 -7.88 19.00
C THR A 202 17.29 -7.29 20.34
N LYS A 203 18.58 -7.21 20.57
CA LYS A 203 19.18 -6.53 21.73
C LYS A 203 19.63 -5.12 21.35
N THR A 204 20.36 -5.01 20.23
CA THR A 204 20.89 -3.74 19.75
C THR A 204 19.94 -3.06 18.77
N TYR A 205 19.16 -3.83 18.03
CA TYR A 205 18.30 -3.33 16.94
C TYR A 205 19.06 -2.49 15.89
N GLU A 206 20.32 -2.81 15.66
CA GLU A 206 21.11 -2.20 14.60
C GLU A 206 20.77 -2.85 13.25
N LEU A 207 20.72 -2.04 12.18
CA LEU A 207 20.49 -2.58 10.83
C LEU A 207 21.61 -3.54 10.42
N LYS A 208 21.27 -4.69 9.86
CA LYS A 208 22.21 -5.62 9.23
C LYS A 208 23.03 -4.97 8.14
N THR A 209 22.40 -4.10 7.36
CA THR A 209 23.02 -3.36 6.27
C THR A 209 22.38 -1.99 6.13
N LYS A 210 23.15 -1.03 5.62
CA LYS A 210 22.65 0.31 5.27
C LYS A 210 22.02 0.35 3.87
N ILE A 211 22.05 -0.74 3.13
CA ILE A 211 21.37 -0.90 1.83
C ILE A 211 20.17 -1.81 2.06
N PHE A 212 18.99 -1.36 1.62
CA PHE A 212 17.78 -2.17 1.68
C PHE A 212 17.72 -3.12 0.49
N GLU A 213 17.49 -4.39 0.74
CA GLU A 213 17.34 -5.42 -0.29
C GLU A 213 16.15 -6.33 0.05
N VAL A 214 15.28 -6.61 -0.91
CA VAL A 214 14.11 -7.49 -0.71
C VAL A 214 14.55 -8.91 -0.37
N LYS A 215 15.72 -9.35 -0.86
CA LYS A 215 16.26 -10.70 -0.59
C LYS A 215 16.37 -11.04 0.89
N GLN A 216 16.60 -10.06 1.77
CA GLN A 216 16.67 -10.28 3.22
C GLN A 216 15.35 -10.80 3.82
N PHE A 217 14.23 -10.68 3.10
CA PHE A 217 12.91 -11.16 3.52
C PHE A 217 12.50 -12.51 2.90
N HIS A 218 13.30 -13.06 1.99
CA HIS A 218 12.95 -14.30 1.27
C HIS A 218 12.74 -15.51 2.18
N ASN A 219 13.36 -15.54 3.35
CA ASN A 219 13.26 -16.64 4.31
C ASN A 219 12.28 -16.37 5.46
N ILE A 220 11.48 -15.30 5.35
CA ILE A 220 10.43 -15.01 6.33
C ILE A 220 9.15 -15.73 5.90
N ASN A 221 8.59 -16.52 6.80
CA ASN A 221 7.24 -17.03 6.69
C ASN A 221 6.32 -16.24 7.59
N LEU A 222 5.32 -15.59 7.00
CA LEU A 222 4.29 -14.84 7.71
C LEU A 222 3.07 -15.73 7.97
N THR A 223 2.22 -15.31 8.91
CA THR A 223 0.98 -16.01 9.23
C THR A 223 0.16 -16.29 7.97
N GLY A 224 -0.29 -17.56 7.79
CA GLY A 224 -1.05 -17.99 6.60
C GLY A 224 -0.17 -18.20 5.37
N ASP A 225 1.03 -18.72 5.58
CA ASP A 225 2.01 -19.11 4.54
C ASP A 225 2.39 -18.00 3.56
N ARG A 226 2.15 -16.74 3.96
CA ARG A 226 2.54 -15.59 3.15
C ARG A 226 4.04 -15.34 3.25
N ASN A 227 4.64 -14.97 2.15
CA ASN A 227 6.08 -14.72 2.05
C ASN A 227 6.38 -13.71 0.93
N PHE A 228 7.64 -13.32 0.77
CA PHE A 228 8.09 -12.35 -0.22
C PHE A 228 8.51 -12.97 -1.56
N LYS A 229 8.49 -14.30 -1.69
CA LYS A 229 8.87 -14.99 -2.94
C LYS A 229 7.65 -15.14 -3.84
N PHE A 230 7.87 -15.06 -5.15
CA PHE A 230 6.87 -15.42 -6.14
C PHE A 230 7.15 -16.83 -6.68
N GLY A 231 6.08 -17.61 -6.84
CA GLY A 231 6.08 -18.85 -7.61
C GLY A 231 5.56 -18.62 -9.03
N ASP A 232 5.73 -19.63 -9.91
CA ASP A 232 5.29 -19.52 -11.31
C ASP A 232 3.79 -19.31 -11.43
N ASP A 233 2.98 -19.97 -10.61
CA ASP A 233 1.53 -19.81 -10.60
C ASP A 233 1.10 -18.42 -10.10
N GLU A 234 1.83 -17.85 -9.12
CA GLU A 234 1.56 -16.50 -8.64
C GLU A 234 1.92 -15.48 -9.71
N LEU A 235 3.05 -15.67 -10.40
CA LEU A 235 3.48 -14.82 -11.49
C LEU A 235 2.47 -14.87 -12.65
N GLU A 236 1.94 -16.05 -12.97
CA GLU A 236 0.91 -16.20 -14.00
C GLU A 236 -0.36 -15.41 -13.65
N ARG A 237 -0.84 -15.53 -12.41
CA ARG A 237 -2.03 -14.81 -11.93
C ARG A 237 -1.89 -13.28 -11.93
N LEU A 238 -0.66 -12.72 -11.96
CA LEU A 238 -0.49 -11.27 -12.10
C LEU A 238 -1.07 -10.75 -13.43
N PHE A 239 -1.10 -11.58 -14.46
CA PHE A 239 -1.62 -11.20 -15.79
C PHE A 239 -3.15 -11.20 -15.86
N ASP A 240 -3.84 -11.79 -14.88
CA ASP A 240 -5.30 -11.77 -14.77
C ASP A 240 -5.83 -10.44 -14.21
N HIS A 241 -4.94 -9.61 -13.66
CA HIS A 241 -5.35 -8.29 -13.16
C HIS A 241 -5.76 -7.36 -14.29
N SER A 242 -6.96 -6.82 -14.18
CA SER A 242 -7.46 -5.76 -15.05
C SER A 242 -6.90 -4.40 -14.62
N LYS A 243 -7.07 -3.40 -15.52
CA LYS A 243 -6.70 -1.99 -15.26
C LYS A 243 -7.13 -1.54 -13.86
N GLY A 244 -6.18 -1.06 -13.07
CA GLY A 244 -6.41 -0.63 -11.70
C GLY A 244 -5.14 -0.62 -10.86
N LYS A 245 -5.29 -0.58 -9.54
CA LYS A 245 -4.18 -0.41 -8.60
C LYS A 245 -3.09 -1.50 -8.68
N TYR A 246 -3.47 -2.76 -8.81
CA TYR A 246 -2.50 -3.85 -8.90
C TYR A 246 -1.74 -3.83 -10.23
N THR A 247 -2.44 -3.56 -11.32
CA THR A 247 -1.82 -3.41 -12.64
C THR A 247 -0.88 -2.22 -12.67
N PHE A 248 -1.24 -1.09 -12.03
CA PHE A 248 -0.32 0.05 -11.87
C PHE A 248 0.97 -0.35 -11.15
N MET A 249 0.88 -1.09 -10.05
CA MET A 249 2.03 -1.58 -9.29
C MET A 249 2.94 -2.47 -10.14
N ILE A 250 2.35 -3.40 -10.90
CA ILE A 250 3.11 -4.31 -11.76
C ILE A 250 3.79 -3.54 -12.90
N LEU A 251 3.06 -2.61 -13.53
CA LEU A 251 3.63 -1.75 -14.57
C LEU A 251 4.75 -0.85 -14.02
N SER A 252 4.65 -0.35 -12.78
CA SER A 252 5.72 0.42 -12.14
C SER A 252 7.00 -0.39 -11.95
N LEU A 253 6.90 -1.71 -11.71
CA LEU A 253 8.07 -2.61 -11.68
C LEU A 253 8.65 -2.88 -13.06
N LEU A 254 7.77 -2.97 -14.08
CA LEU A 254 8.16 -3.22 -15.46
C LEU A 254 8.80 -2.00 -16.12
N TYR A 255 8.44 -0.78 -15.69
CA TYR A 255 8.92 0.48 -16.25
C TYR A 255 9.64 1.34 -15.19
N PRO A 256 10.71 0.85 -14.55
CA PRO A 256 11.38 1.55 -13.45
C PRO A 256 12.10 2.84 -13.87
N GLU A 257 12.25 3.09 -15.18
CA GLU A 257 12.80 4.30 -15.76
C GLU A 257 11.81 5.47 -15.80
N ILE A 258 10.52 5.18 -15.65
CA ILE A 258 9.47 6.19 -15.70
C ILE A 258 9.44 6.96 -14.39
N LYS A 259 9.67 8.28 -14.47
CA LYS A 259 9.55 9.18 -13.34
C LYS A 259 8.12 9.71 -13.25
N ILE A 260 7.27 8.96 -12.55
CA ILE A 260 5.82 9.20 -12.48
C ILE A 260 5.49 10.55 -11.83
N ASN A 261 6.37 11.11 -10.99
CA ASN A 261 6.19 12.40 -10.35
C ASN A 261 6.46 13.62 -11.25
N GLU A 262 7.16 13.44 -12.35
CA GLU A 262 7.51 14.56 -13.24
C GLU A 262 6.43 14.81 -14.32
N VAL A 263 5.65 13.79 -14.66
CA VAL A 263 4.60 13.84 -15.68
C VAL A 263 3.46 12.91 -15.27
N GLU A 264 2.22 13.32 -15.50
CA GLU A 264 1.06 12.47 -15.31
C GLU A 264 1.10 11.28 -16.27
N PHE A 265 1.01 10.07 -15.71
CA PHE A 265 0.96 8.82 -16.47
C PHE A 265 -0.38 8.15 -16.29
N HIS A 266 -0.85 7.54 -17.38
CA HIS A 266 -2.08 6.76 -17.41
C HIS A 266 -1.76 5.30 -17.74
N GLN A 267 -2.52 4.41 -17.14
CA GLN A 267 -2.61 3.03 -17.63
C GLN A 267 -3.41 3.06 -18.92
N ASP A 268 -2.72 2.94 -20.04
CA ASP A 268 -3.31 2.96 -21.37
C ASP A 268 -3.35 1.56 -21.98
N HIS A 269 -4.35 1.33 -22.85
CA HIS A 269 -4.50 0.07 -23.56
C HIS A 269 -3.67 0.08 -24.84
N MET A 270 -2.80 -0.91 -25.07
CA MET A 270 -2.05 -1.07 -26.30
C MET A 270 -3.03 -1.12 -27.51
N HIS A 271 -3.92 -2.08 -27.52
CA HIS A 271 -5.08 -2.07 -28.43
C HIS A 271 -6.25 -1.36 -27.75
N PRO A 272 -6.78 -0.27 -28.31
CA PRO A 272 -7.75 0.59 -27.63
C PRO A 272 -9.08 -0.12 -27.36
N VAL A 273 -9.67 0.13 -26.20
CA VAL A 273 -10.95 -0.49 -25.76
C VAL A 273 -12.07 -0.38 -26.79
N PHE A 274 -12.11 0.74 -27.51
CA PHE A 274 -13.12 0.97 -28.57
C PHE A 274 -13.11 -0.12 -29.65
N SER A 275 -11.95 -0.71 -29.94
CA SER A 275 -11.80 -1.77 -30.95
C SER A 275 -12.47 -3.08 -30.54
N PHE A 276 -12.67 -3.32 -29.24
CA PHE A 276 -13.23 -4.56 -28.68
C PHE A 276 -14.76 -4.55 -28.55
N LYS A 277 -15.46 -3.67 -29.26
CA LYS A 277 -16.92 -3.78 -29.40
C LYS A 277 -17.28 -5.08 -30.12
N GLU A 278 -18.28 -5.82 -29.63
CA GLU A 278 -18.71 -7.09 -30.20
C GLU A 278 -18.95 -7.01 -31.71
N SER A 279 -19.66 -5.96 -32.14
CA SER A 279 -19.91 -5.74 -33.57
C SER A 279 -18.63 -5.58 -34.40
N ASN A 280 -17.60 -4.91 -33.85
CA ASN A 280 -16.34 -4.74 -34.55
C ASN A 280 -15.57 -6.07 -34.64
N LEU A 281 -15.53 -6.83 -33.55
CA LEU A 281 -14.83 -8.12 -33.49
C LEU A 281 -15.46 -9.13 -34.48
N LEU A 282 -16.78 -9.22 -34.50
CA LEU A 282 -17.50 -10.07 -35.46
C LEU A 282 -17.27 -9.64 -36.93
N ASN A 283 -17.25 -8.34 -37.21
CA ASN A 283 -16.97 -7.81 -38.53
C ASN A 283 -15.54 -8.08 -39.03
N ILE A 284 -14.57 -8.16 -38.11
CA ILE A 284 -13.16 -8.50 -38.39
C ILE A 284 -13.01 -10.00 -38.67
N GLY A 285 -13.95 -10.86 -38.21
CA GLY A 285 -13.95 -12.28 -38.47
C GLY A 285 -13.74 -13.17 -37.23
N PHE A 286 -13.80 -12.63 -36.01
CA PHE A 286 -13.77 -13.44 -34.78
C PHE A 286 -15.08 -14.22 -34.60
N SER A 287 -14.97 -15.42 -34.04
CA SER A 287 -16.14 -16.20 -33.60
C SER A 287 -16.83 -15.58 -32.39
N LYS A 288 -18.09 -15.92 -32.12
CA LYS A 288 -18.79 -15.49 -30.89
C LYS A 288 -18.14 -16.00 -29.64
N GLU A 289 -17.52 -17.17 -29.66
CA GLU A 289 -16.77 -17.74 -28.54
C GLU A 289 -15.53 -16.89 -28.23
N ASP A 290 -14.79 -16.51 -29.29
CA ASP A 290 -13.60 -15.67 -29.13
C ASP A 290 -13.93 -14.27 -28.60
N VAL A 291 -15.07 -13.70 -28.95
CA VAL A 291 -15.47 -12.34 -28.58
C VAL A 291 -15.49 -12.16 -27.05
N ASN A 292 -16.03 -13.12 -26.30
CA ASN A 292 -16.07 -13.03 -24.83
C ASN A 292 -14.68 -13.04 -24.20
N ASP A 293 -13.80 -13.91 -24.70
CA ASP A 293 -12.41 -13.98 -24.25
C ASP A 293 -11.67 -12.67 -24.52
N LEU A 294 -11.81 -12.13 -25.73
CA LEU A 294 -11.17 -10.89 -26.16
C LEU A 294 -11.65 -9.69 -25.35
N ILE A 295 -12.95 -9.62 -25.04
CA ILE A 295 -13.52 -8.58 -24.18
C ILE A 295 -12.95 -8.66 -22.75
N HIS A 296 -12.66 -9.85 -22.26
CA HIS A 296 -12.02 -10.03 -20.97
C HIS A 296 -10.53 -9.64 -21.03
N MET A 297 -9.81 -10.14 -22.00
CA MET A 297 -8.36 -9.91 -22.17
C MET A 297 -8.00 -8.45 -22.45
N LYS A 298 -8.91 -7.65 -23.05
CA LYS A 298 -8.61 -6.26 -23.41
C LYS A 298 -8.16 -5.38 -22.24
N ASP A 299 -8.69 -5.64 -21.05
CA ASP A 299 -8.40 -4.84 -19.83
C ASP A 299 -7.27 -5.44 -18.97
N GLN A 300 -6.75 -6.62 -19.34
CA GLN A 300 -5.71 -7.31 -18.58
C GLN A 300 -4.31 -6.74 -18.84
N LEU A 301 -3.39 -7.04 -17.92
CA LEU A 301 -2.03 -6.50 -17.82
C LEU A 301 -1.28 -6.51 -19.17
N ALA A 302 -1.32 -7.61 -19.93
CA ALA A 302 -0.55 -7.71 -21.18
C ALA A 302 -1.08 -6.81 -22.31
N ASN A 303 -2.26 -6.24 -22.21
CA ASN A 303 -2.74 -5.18 -23.11
C ASN A 303 -2.54 -3.76 -22.53
N LEU A 304 -1.85 -3.59 -21.40
CA LEU A 304 -1.70 -2.30 -20.73
C LEU A 304 -0.26 -1.82 -20.75
N GLN A 305 -0.07 -0.50 -20.75
CA GLN A 305 1.21 0.19 -20.67
C GLN A 305 1.08 1.43 -19.76
N LEU A 306 2.20 2.00 -19.34
CA LEU A 306 2.23 3.35 -18.79
C LEU A 306 2.55 4.34 -19.91
N LEU A 307 1.62 5.26 -20.17
CA LEU A 307 1.75 6.27 -21.21
C LEU A 307 1.60 7.67 -20.59
N LYS A 308 2.40 8.64 -21.05
CA LYS A 308 2.28 10.04 -20.61
C LYS A 308 0.93 10.61 -21.03
N GLY A 309 0.35 11.47 -20.19
CA GLY A 309 -1.00 12.00 -20.40
C GLY A 309 -1.22 12.58 -21.79
N ARG A 310 -0.28 13.40 -22.28
CA ARG A 310 -0.34 13.99 -23.64
C ARG A 310 -0.28 12.94 -24.76
N GLU A 311 0.53 11.91 -24.58
CA GLU A 311 0.64 10.82 -25.55
C GLU A 311 -0.63 9.97 -25.54
N ASN A 312 -1.20 9.73 -24.36
CA ASN A 312 -2.46 9.02 -24.20
C ASN A 312 -3.62 9.76 -24.88
N GLU A 313 -3.72 11.08 -24.72
CA GLU A 313 -4.72 11.91 -25.43
C GLU A 313 -4.54 11.84 -26.94
N SER A 314 -3.31 11.87 -27.42
CA SER A 314 -2.97 11.77 -28.86
C SER A 314 -3.29 10.40 -29.43
N LYS A 315 -3.06 9.32 -28.67
CA LYS A 315 -3.36 7.95 -29.08
C LYS A 315 -4.88 7.69 -29.16
N ASN A 316 -5.61 8.06 -28.12
CA ASN A 316 -7.07 7.94 -28.01
C ASN A 316 -7.59 6.58 -28.57
N LYS A 317 -8.33 6.60 -29.69
CA LYS A 317 -8.93 5.43 -30.33
C LYS A 317 -8.09 4.87 -31.49
N LEU A 318 -6.89 5.39 -31.68
CA LEU A 318 -6.06 5.00 -32.82
C LEU A 318 -5.64 3.52 -32.69
N PRO A 319 -5.82 2.69 -33.75
CA PRO A 319 -5.30 1.33 -33.75
C PRO A 319 -3.80 1.29 -33.43
N LEU A 320 -3.34 0.21 -32.79
CA LEU A 320 -1.95 0.08 -32.36
C LEU A 320 -0.98 0.16 -33.55
N GLU A 321 -1.30 -0.49 -34.66
CA GLU A 321 -0.50 -0.44 -35.91
C GLU A 321 -0.30 1.00 -36.37
N ASP A 322 -1.39 1.77 -36.51
CA ASP A 322 -1.37 3.17 -36.97
C ASP A 322 -0.61 4.07 -35.99
N TRP A 323 -0.72 3.79 -34.67
CA TRP A 323 0.00 4.53 -33.63
C TRP A 323 1.51 4.37 -33.76
N ILE A 324 1.99 3.15 -34.00
CA ILE A 324 3.42 2.84 -34.18
C ILE A 324 3.95 3.36 -35.52
N GLU A 325 3.17 3.28 -36.57
CA GLU A 325 3.57 3.78 -37.91
C GLU A 325 3.74 5.31 -37.95
N LYS A 326 3.03 6.04 -37.11
CA LYS A 326 3.20 7.49 -36.96
C LYS A 326 4.53 7.89 -36.27
N GLY A 327 5.41 6.94 -35.97
CA GLY A 327 6.72 7.20 -35.39
C GLY A 327 6.68 7.45 -33.88
N ASN A 328 5.61 7.09 -33.19
CA ASN A 328 5.55 7.18 -31.74
C ASN A 328 6.51 6.19 -31.08
N GLU A 329 6.90 6.49 -29.83
CA GLU A 329 7.84 5.67 -29.07
C GLU A 329 7.29 4.25 -28.91
N LYS A 330 8.15 3.26 -29.26
CA LYS A 330 7.77 1.85 -29.16
C LYS A 330 7.92 1.39 -27.70
N ASP A 331 6.85 0.81 -27.18
CA ASP A 331 6.89 0.13 -25.90
C ASP A 331 7.98 -0.95 -25.88
N LYS A 332 8.77 -1.03 -24.81
CA LYS A 332 9.91 -1.98 -24.72
C LYS A 332 9.48 -3.45 -24.68
N TYR A 333 8.22 -3.73 -24.37
CA TYR A 333 7.63 -5.06 -24.43
C TYR A 333 6.79 -5.27 -25.69
N LEU A 334 6.95 -4.42 -26.71
CA LEU A 334 6.32 -4.63 -28.02
C LEU A 334 6.94 -5.86 -28.69
N PRO A 335 6.19 -6.95 -28.96
CA PRO A 335 6.75 -8.15 -29.53
C PRO A 335 7.24 -7.91 -30.96
N LYS A 336 8.47 -8.38 -31.26
CA LYS A 336 9.09 -8.24 -32.59
C LYS A 336 8.56 -9.31 -33.54
N GLY A 337 8.27 -8.90 -34.79
CA GLY A 337 7.84 -9.85 -35.84
C GLY A 337 6.41 -10.37 -35.68
N VAL A 338 5.63 -9.78 -34.78
CA VAL A 338 4.22 -10.09 -34.58
C VAL A 338 3.38 -8.98 -35.20
N SER A 339 2.29 -9.36 -35.85
CA SER A 339 1.32 -8.40 -36.39
C SER A 339 0.66 -7.59 -35.27
N LEU A 340 0.53 -6.27 -35.50
CA LEU A 340 -0.12 -5.35 -34.55
C LEU A 340 -1.59 -5.12 -34.89
N LYS A 341 -2.14 -5.88 -35.86
CA LYS A 341 -3.56 -5.83 -36.25
C LYS A 341 -4.42 -6.47 -35.16
N LEU A 342 -5.63 -5.94 -34.99
CA LEU A 342 -6.57 -6.46 -34.00
C LEU A 342 -6.93 -7.94 -34.21
N ILE A 343 -6.98 -8.39 -35.50
CA ILE A 343 -7.25 -9.80 -35.79
C ILE A 343 -6.23 -10.76 -35.21
N ASP A 344 -5.00 -10.29 -34.98
CA ASP A 344 -3.89 -11.06 -34.41
C ASP A 344 -3.72 -10.81 -32.92
N PHE A 345 -4.69 -10.18 -32.23
CA PHE A 345 -4.59 -9.75 -30.85
C PHE A 345 -4.20 -10.86 -29.88
N LYS A 346 -4.73 -12.08 -30.02
CA LYS A 346 -4.37 -13.20 -29.13
C LYS A 346 -2.88 -13.52 -29.23
N THR A 347 -2.32 -13.55 -30.44
CA THR A 347 -0.89 -13.80 -30.65
C THR A 347 -0.04 -12.64 -30.10
N PHE A 348 -0.44 -11.41 -30.34
CA PHE A 348 0.21 -10.23 -29.77
C PHE A 348 0.22 -10.28 -28.23
N TYR A 349 -0.94 -10.55 -27.62
CA TYR A 349 -1.12 -10.61 -26.18
C TYR A 349 -0.19 -11.66 -25.52
N GLU A 350 -0.18 -12.88 -26.06
CA GLU A 350 0.64 -13.97 -25.51
C GLU A 350 2.15 -13.70 -25.65
N GLN A 351 2.58 -13.17 -26.78
CA GLN A 351 3.99 -12.82 -26.98
C GLN A 351 4.43 -11.66 -26.05
N ARG A 352 3.59 -10.65 -25.89
CA ARG A 352 3.86 -9.55 -24.96
C ARG A 352 3.85 -10.01 -23.49
N LYS A 353 2.89 -10.86 -23.12
CA LYS A 353 2.82 -11.52 -21.81
C LYS A 353 4.13 -12.26 -21.51
N LYS A 354 4.65 -13.01 -22.47
CA LYS A 354 5.93 -13.72 -22.32
C LYS A 354 7.09 -12.77 -22.02
N LEU A 355 7.24 -11.69 -22.78
CA LEU A 355 8.30 -10.68 -22.56
C LEU A 355 8.20 -10.03 -21.18
N MET A 356 7.00 -9.64 -20.79
CA MET A 356 6.74 -9.02 -19.47
C MET A 356 7.00 -10.04 -18.33
N LYS A 357 6.62 -11.30 -18.52
CA LYS A 357 6.83 -12.38 -17.54
C LYS A 357 8.32 -12.67 -17.34
N GLU A 358 9.11 -12.72 -18.41
CA GLU A 358 10.57 -12.87 -18.33
C GLU A 358 11.21 -11.73 -17.52
N GLN A 359 10.79 -10.49 -17.74
CA GLN A 359 11.28 -9.36 -16.96
C GLN A 359 10.84 -9.43 -15.49
N LEU A 360 9.60 -9.82 -15.20
CA LEU A 360 9.12 -9.95 -13.82
C LEU A 360 9.85 -11.07 -13.06
N ARG A 361 10.25 -12.16 -13.72
CA ARG A 361 11.11 -13.19 -13.11
C ARG A 361 12.42 -12.61 -12.60
N ILE A 362 13.04 -11.74 -13.42
CA ILE A 362 14.27 -11.03 -13.01
C ILE A 362 13.99 -10.08 -11.85
N VAL A 363 12.91 -9.29 -11.94
CA VAL A 363 12.54 -8.33 -10.89
C VAL A 363 12.27 -9.02 -9.56
N PHE A 364 11.62 -10.18 -9.57
CA PHE A 364 11.29 -10.94 -8.35
C PHE A 364 12.39 -11.91 -7.90
N ASP A 365 13.58 -11.87 -8.54
CA ASP A 365 14.71 -12.75 -8.23
C ASP A 365 14.29 -14.26 -8.25
N MET A 366 13.45 -14.65 -9.21
CA MET A 366 13.02 -16.04 -9.36
C MET A 366 14.14 -16.86 -9.98
N GLU A 367 14.43 -18.02 -9.39
CA GLU A 367 15.37 -18.99 -9.97
C GLU A 367 14.88 -19.49 -11.33
N ASP A 368 15.81 -19.69 -12.24
CA ASP A 368 15.50 -20.25 -13.57
C ASP A 368 15.01 -21.69 -13.41
N SER A 369 13.75 -21.96 -13.74
CA SER A 369 13.17 -23.30 -13.65
C SER A 369 13.85 -24.33 -14.59
N SER A 370 14.56 -23.85 -15.62
CA SER A 370 15.34 -24.69 -16.53
C SER A 370 16.53 -25.39 -15.88
N ILE A 371 17.02 -24.88 -14.72
CA ILE A 371 18.15 -25.51 -14.01
C ILE A 371 17.68 -26.68 -13.13
N LYS A 372 16.38 -26.78 -12.77
CA LYS A 372 15.87 -27.86 -11.93
C LYS A 372 15.63 -29.17 -12.71
N GLU A 373 15.34 -29.10 -14.01
CA GLU A 373 15.13 -30.31 -14.83
C GLU A 373 16.44 -31.07 -15.11
N THR A 374 17.58 -30.35 -15.23
CA THR A 374 18.89 -31.01 -15.47
C THR A 374 19.49 -31.68 -14.24
N HIS A 375 19.06 -31.33 -13.02
CA HIS A 375 19.54 -32.04 -11.80
C HIS A 375 18.72 -33.27 -11.42
N HIS A 376 17.52 -33.46 -11.99
CA HIS A 376 16.72 -34.67 -11.76
C HIS A 376 17.03 -35.80 -12.75
N GLU A 377 17.53 -35.46 -13.96
CA GLU A 377 17.96 -36.46 -14.96
C GLU A 377 19.37 -37.03 -14.72
N VAL A 378 20.18 -36.43 -13.83
CA VAL A 378 21.54 -36.90 -13.53
C VAL A 378 21.58 -37.85 -12.31
N LEU A 379 20.45 -38.08 -11.62
CA LEU A 379 20.33 -38.94 -10.42
C LEU A 379 19.36 -40.14 -10.63
N GLN A 380 19.02 -40.49 -11.85
CA GLN A 380 18.45 -41.77 -12.24
C GLN A 380 19.46 -42.53 -13.13
#